data_d3b57042b12629b58726a9414d8cba67
#
_entry.id   d3b57042b12629b58726a9414d8cba67
#
_cell.length_a   1.000
_cell.length_b   1.000
_cell.length_c   1.000
_cell.angle_alpha   90.00
_cell.angle_beta   90.00
_cell.angle_gamma   90.00
#
_symmetry.space_group_name_H-M   'P 1'
#
loop_
_entity.id
_entity.type
_entity.pdbx_description
1 polymer ?
#
loop_
_entity_poly.entity_id
_entity_poly.type
_entity_poly.pdbx_seq_one_letter_code
_entity_poly.pdbx_strand_id
1 'polypeptide(L)'
;MTDALLLVGGTRSSPEVRHEIAADVPDPVIWLYRGEQPTIWASPLDLEPIRAAGAIEDIRSADDLGSFTLRTERPMPEVLAEMARRALAAERVGSVRVPWDFPMRVADALREAGVEVVADADAFAARRRAKRAWELEGMRLAADAAQAALLAGAGMLRDDLDGLTCERIRERMTAVLLANGAESEEILIHAGAGMASGHELGFGPIERDLPVQIDCFPRHRASGMYIDMSRTWVPGTPSAAAQRHWEDCMDAYRVAVADARPGVDDLYGRACDVLEARGHPTQRRPGDGLQKPDRGFQFSLGHGVGLEVHEAPSLGRRPDPLADGDTVAIEPSLGYDGVGFVMVEETVQVTPGGGRYLVEPLPFELRVPGG
;
A
#
# COMPACT_ATOMS: atom_id res chain seq x y z
N MET A 1 29.68 16.69 1.93
CA MET A 1 28.82 16.84 3.13
C MET A 1 27.70 15.84 2.93
N THR A 2 27.49 14.91 3.84
CA THR A 2 26.34 14.00 3.80
C THR A 2 25.10 14.85 4.03
N ASP A 3 24.24 14.94 3.00
CA ASP A 3 22.97 15.66 3.13
C ASP A 3 22.12 14.99 4.22
N ALA A 4 21.73 15.77 5.21
CA ALA A 4 20.88 15.28 6.29
C ALA A 4 19.47 15.00 5.78
N LEU A 5 18.79 14.00 6.34
CA LEU A 5 17.37 13.78 6.09
C LEU A 5 16.56 14.40 7.22
N LEU A 6 15.48 15.09 6.87
CA LEU A 6 14.59 15.74 7.84
C LEU A 6 13.14 15.32 7.61
N LEU A 7 12.47 14.89 8.70
CA LEU A 7 11.03 14.67 8.73
C LEU A 7 10.39 15.59 9.78
N VAL A 8 9.22 16.12 9.46
CA VAL A 8 8.39 16.90 10.38
C VAL A 8 6.94 16.48 10.21
N GLY A 9 6.38 15.82 11.18
CA GLY A 9 4.98 15.33 11.12
C GLY A 9 4.67 14.34 12.22
N GLY A 10 3.42 13.89 12.27
CA GLY A 10 2.96 12.82 13.16
C GLY A 10 2.97 11.46 12.45
N THR A 11 3.03 10.39 13.21
CA THR A 11 3.06 9.01 12.67
C THR A 11 1.78 8.61 11.94
N ARG A 12 0.67 9.32 12.17
CA ARG A 12 -0.63 9.06 11.52
C ARG A 12 -0.81 9.83 10.22
N SER A 13 0.03 10.84 9.97
CA SER A 13 -0.06 11.72 8.81
C SER A 13 1.15 11.65 7.89
N SER A 14 2.23 10.96 8.29
CA SER A 14 3.44 10.77 7.51
C SER A 14 3.91 9.32 7.63
N PRO A 15 3.81 8.55 6.55
CA PRO A 15 4.34 7.19 6.48
C PRO A 15 5.83 7.12 6.77
N GLU A 16 6.61 8.13 6.34
CA GLU A 16 8.05 8.21 6.60
C GLU A 16 8.34 8.31 8.10
N VAL A 17 7.59 9.19 8.80
CA VAL A 17 7.72 9.34 10.26
C VAL A 17 7.34 8.03 10.96
N ARG A 18 6.24 7.38 10.52
CA ARG A 18 5.78 6.11 11.10
C ARG A 18 6.83 5.00 10.94
N HIS A 19 7.44 4.89 9.74
CA HIS A 19 8.51 3.94 9.46
C HIS A 19 9.70 4.13 10.40
N GLU A 20 10.12 5.37 10.61
CA GLU A 20 11.35 5.66 11.38
C GLU A 20 11.16 5.49 12.87
N ILE A 21 9.98 5.77 13.42
CA ILE A 21 9.75 5.83 14.87
C ILE A 21 9.30 4.49 15.44
N ALA A 22 8.57 3.67 14.68
CA ALA A 22 7.97 2.40 15.10
C ALA A 22 6.93 2.51 16.25
N ALA A 23 6.63 3.71 16.74
CA ALA A 23 5.60 3.99 17.74
C ALA A 23 4.43 4.74 17.10
N ASP A 24 3.21 4.57 17.62
CA ASP A 24 2.06 5.40 17.22
C ASP A 24 1.99 6.61 18.14
N VAL A 25 2.46 7.77 17.67
CA VAL A 25 2.41 9.05 18.38
C VAL A 25 1.62 10.06 17.54
N PRO A 26 0.55 10.64 18.10
CA PRO A 26 -0.32 11.53 17.33
C PRO A 26 0.27 12.93 17.12
N ASP A 27 1.10 13.41 18.06
CA ASP A 27 1.69 14.74 18.00
C ASP A 27 2.83 14.77 16.97
N PRO A 28 2.99 15.90 16.25
CA PRO A 28 4.11 16.07 15.33
C PRO A 28 5.47 16.03 16.04
N VAL A 29 6.41 15.35 15.39
CA VAL A 29 7.80 15.26 15.81
C VAL A 29 8.72 15.93 14.79
N ILE A 30 9.96 16.20 15.18
CA ILE A 30 11.05 16.53 14.28
C ILE A 30 12.05 15.39 14.37
N TRP A 31 12.30 14.73 13.24
CA TRP A 31 13.27 13.65 13.12
C TRP A 31 14.39 14.08 12.16
N LEU A 32 15.63 13.97 12.59
CA LEU A 32 16.81 14.38 11.84
C LEU A 32 17.82 13.24 11.79
N TYR A 33 18.23 12.85 10.58
CA TYR A 33 19.25 11.83 10.34
C TYR A 33 20.46 12.43 9.62
N ARG A 34 21.67 12.16 10.12
CA ARG A 34 22.94 12.71 9.61
C ARG A 34 23.96 11.63 9.19
N GLY A 35 23.48 10.45 8.85
CA GLY A 35 24.33 9.34 8.39
C GLY A 35 24.74 8.34 9.47
N GLU A 36 24.43 8.60 10.76
CA GLU A 36 24.70 7.66 11.86
C GLU A 36 23.39 7.31 12.59
N GLN A 37 23.19 7.89 13.80
CA GLN A 37 21.93 7.70 14.53
C GLN A 37 21.01 8.91 14.31
N PRO A 38 19.69 8.68 14.19
CA PRO A 38 18.75 9.78 14.13
C PRO A 38 18.57 10.44 15.50
N THR A 39 18.32 11.74 15.49
CA THR A 39 17.85 12.50 16.64
C THR A 39 16.37 12.81 16.45
N ILE A 40 15.56 12.65 17.50
CA ILE A 40 14.14 13.03 17.48
C ILE A 40 13.82 14.03 18.58
N TRP A 41 13.01 15.04 18.26
CA TRP A 41 12.36 15.92 19.23
C TRP A 41 10.85 15.65 19.20
N ALA A 42 10.32 15.24 20.34
CA ALA A 42 8.90 14.87 20.50
C ALA A 42 8.29 15.56 21.72
N SER A 43 6.96 15.58 21.76
CA SER A 43 6.20 16.01 22.94
C SER A 43 6.66 15.24 24.18
N PRO A 44 6.77 15.88 25.38
CA PRO A 44 7.05 15.17 26.61
C PRO A 44 6.13 13.98 26.89
N LEU A 45 4.91 14.00 26.38
CA LEU A 45 3.94 12.92 26.51
C LEU A 45 4.27 11.69 25.65
N ASP A 46 5.04 11.87 24.57
CA ASP A 46 5.34 10.83 23.58
C ASP A 46 6.74 10.22 23.76
N LEU A 47 7.57 10.79 24.65
CA LEU A 47 8.96 10.32 24.82
C LEU A 47 9.03 8.86 25.27
N GLU A 48 8.17 8.44 26.18
CA GLU A 48 8.20 7.06 26.69
C GLU A 48 7.72 6.03 25.67
N PRO A 49 6.60 6.22 24.94
CA PRO A 49 6.24 5.35 23.81
C PRO A 49 7.34 5.22 22.75
N ILE A 50 8.04 6.31 22.41
CA ILE A 50 9.14 6.27 21.44
C ILE A 50 10.34 5.48 21.98
N ARG A 51 10.70 5.64 23.25
CA ARG A 51 11.75 4.84 23.90
C ARG A 51 11.42 3.37 23.95
N ALA A 52 10.18 3.06 24.31
CA ALA A 52 9.70 1.67 24.39
C ALA A 52 9.73 0.96 23.04
N ALA A 53 9.55 1.68 21.93
CA ALA A 53 9.67 1.14 20.58
C ALA A 53 11.11 0.75 20.20
N GLY A 54 12.12 1.35 20.84
CA GLY A 54 13.53 0.95 20.71
C GLY A 54 14.20 1.24 19.36
N ALA A 55 13.56 2.02 18.49
CA ALA A 55 14.07 2.32 17.16
C ALA A 55 15.07 3.48 17.13
N ILE A 56 15.04 4.36 18.13
CA ILE A 56 15.82 5.58 18.21
C ILE A 56 16.45 5.70 19.62
N GLU A 57 17.72 6.06 19.69
CA GLU A 57 18.45 6.24 20.96
C GLU A 57 18.47 7.71 21.42
N ASP A 58 18.68 8.68 20.50
CA ASP A 58 18.72 10.10 20.83
C ASP A 58 17.33 10.73 20.76
N ILE A 59 16.62 10.65 21.90
CA ILE A 59 15.25 11.14 22.06
C ILE A 59 15.26 12.34 22.99
N ARG A 60 14.86 13.50 22.47
CA ARG A 60 14.86 14.80 23.15
C ARG A 60 13.45 15.37 23.29
N SER A 61 13.26 16.22 24.28
CA SER A 61 12.01 16.92 24.47
C SER A 61 11.83 18.05 23.42
N ALA A 62 10.63 18.19 22.87
CA ALA A 62 10.27 19.35 22.06
C ALA A 62 10.37 20.68 22.86
N ASP A 63 10.31 20.62 24.20
CA ASP A 63 10.47 21.78 25.07
C ASP A 63 11.91 22.29 25.06
N ASP A 64 12.92 21.49 24.74
CA ASP A 64 14.31 21.94 24.52
C ASP A 64 14.40 22.90 23.32
N LEU A 65 13.42 22.81 22.38
CA LEU A 65 13.26 23.75 21.28
C LEU A 65 12.28 24.89 21.58
N GLY A 66 11.78 24.98 22.81
CA GLY A 66 10.86 26.03 23.26
C GLY A 66 9.40 25.79 22.88
N SER A 67 9.01 24.56 22.63
CA SER A 67 7.63 24.16 22.23
C SER A 67 6.57 24.75 23.14
N PHE A 68 6.74 24.64 24.47
CA PHE A 68 5.77 25.13 25.44
C PHE A 68 5.47 26.64 25.28
N THR A 69 6.49 27.47 25.17
CA THR A 69 6.32 28.92 24.98
C THR A 69 5.75 29.25 23.60
N LEU A 70 6.28 28.62 22.55
CA LEU A 70 5.84 28.87 21.18
C LEU A 70 4.36 28.59 20.98
N ARG A 71 3.81 27.55 21.60
CA ARG A 71 2.39 27.18 21.51
C ARG A 71 1.44 28.22 22.15
N THR A 72 1.94 29.06 23.07
CA THR A 72 1.12 30.14 23.64
C THR A 72 1.06 31.37 22.74
N GLU A 73 1.98 31.51 21.80
CA GLU A 73 2.16 32.72 21.00
C GLU A 73 1.80 32.53 19.53
N ARG A 74 1.85 31.27 19.02
CA ARG A 74 1.79 30.97 17.57
C ARG A 74 0.89 29.79 17.27
N PRO A 75 0.29 29.75 16.06
CA PRO A 75 -0.42 28.57 15.57
C PRO A 75 0.56 27.43 15.28
N MET A 76 0.08 26.18 15.34
CA MET A 76 0.94 24.98 15.20
C MET A 76 1.85 24.95 13.97
N PRO A 77 1.45 25.37 12.76
CA PRO A 77 2.37 25.41 11.62
C PRO A 77 3.60 26.30 11.86
N GLU A 78 3.43 27.44 12.54
CA GLU A 78 4.50 28.34 12.91
C GLU A 78 5.38 27.78 14.05
N VAL A 79 4.76 27.07 15.01
CA VAL A 79 5.48 26.38 16.07
C VAL A 79 6.42 25.34 15.46
N LEU A 80 5.91 24.47 14.58
CA LEU A 80 6.70 23.43 13.92
C LEU A 80 7.84 24.02 13.06
N ALA A 81 7.56 25.09 12.32
CA ALA A 81 8.55 25.76 11.51
C ALA A 81 9.70 26.33 12.35
N GLU A 82 9.38 27.00 13.46
CA GLU A 82 10.39 27.56 14.36
C GLU A 82 11.17 26.47 15.11
N MET A 83 10.48 25.41 15.54
CA MET A 83 11.17 24.27 16.19
C MET A 83 12.14 23.57 15.21
N ALA A 84 11.73 23.33 13.96
CA ALA A 84 12.60 22.74 12.93
C ALA A 84 13.83 23.64 12.69
N ARG A 85 13.64 24.94 12.60
CA ARG A 85 14.74 25.91 12.46
C ARG A 85 15.70 25.84 13.64
N ARG A 86 15.19 25.77 14.88
CA ARG A 86 16.02 25.66 16.09
C ARG A 86 16.76 24.33 16.14
N ALA A 87 16.12 23.24 15.79
CA ALA A 87 16.74 21.92 15.74
C ALA A 87 17.94 21.91 14.77
N LEU A 88 17.75 22.38 13.53
CA LEU A 88 18.82 22.43 12.53
C LEU A 88 19.95 23.37 12.93
N ALA A 89 19.64 24.52 13.55
CA ALA A 89 20.62 25.44 14.06
C ALA A 89 21.48 24.83 15.20
N ALA A 90 20.83 24.13 16.15
CA ALA A 90 21.51 23.43 17.25
C ALA A 90 22.47 22.34 16.73
N GLU A 91 22.03 21.60 15.70
CA GLU A 91 22.81 20.53 15.07
C GLU A 91 23.76 21.03 13.95
N ARG A 92 23.77 22.34 13.67
CA ARG A 92 24.62 23.00 12.66
C ARG A 92 24.42 22.43 11.26
N VAL A 93 23.16 22.13 10.90
CA VAL A 93 22.79 21.59 9.62
C VAL A 93 22.34 22.71 8.67
N GLY A 94 23.04 22.86 7.54
CA GLY A 94 22.77 23.89 6.54
C GLY A 94 22.08 23.38 5.26
N SER A 95 21.94 22.05 5.08
CA SER A 95 21.26 21.44 3.95
C SER A 95 20.52 20.20 4.40
N VAL A 96 19.27 20.02 3.93
CA VAL A 96 18.43 18.84 4.24
C VAL A 96 17.71 18.32 2.99
N ARG A 97 17.57 17.01 2.91
CA ARG A 97 16.59 16.35 2.03
C ARG A 97 15.33 16.04 2.82
N VAL A 98 14.18 16.25 2.17
CA VAL A 98 12.86 16.10 2.76
C VAL A 98 11.95 15.28 1.83
N PRO A 99 10.90 14.60 2.31
CA PRO A 99 9.95 13.92 1.44
C PRO A 99 9.18 14.91 0.55
N TRP A 100 8.55 14.40 -0.50
CA TRP A 100 7.85 15.23 -1.49
C TRP A 100 6.65 16.00 -0.90
N ASP A 101 6.01 15.47 0.13
CA ASP A 101 4.85 16.03 0.85
C ASP A 101 5.23 16.83 2.10
N PHE A 102 6.52 17.17 2.23
CA PHE A 102 7.02 17.91 3.39
C PHE A 102 6.25 19.20 3.64
N PRO A 103 5.92 19.53 4.91
CA PRO A 103 5.13 20.72 5.23
C PRO A 103 5.72 22.02 4.65
N MET A 104 5.01 22.62 3.68
CA MET A 104 5.51 23.79 2.93
C MET A 104 5.90 24.95 3.85
N ARG A 105 5.10 25.22 4.91
CA ARG A 105 5.42 26.30 5.86
C ARG A 105 6.75 26.08 6.59
N VAL A 106 7.08 24.80 6.88
CA VAL A 106 8.37 24.44 7.48
C VAL A 106 9.49 24.64 6.46
N ALA A 107 9.31 24.18 5.24
CA ALA A 107 10.28 24.33 4.16
C ALA A 107 10.62 25.82 3.91
N ASP A 108 9.61 26.68 3.85
CA ASP A 108 9.80 28.12 3.64
C ASP A 108 10.56 28.78 4.78
N ALA A 109 10.21 28.48 6.04
CA ALA A 109 10.91 29.02 7.21
C ALA A 109 12.38 28.57 7.27
N LEU A 110 12.68 27.35 6.84
CA LEU A 110 14.06 26.85 6.76
C LEU A 110 14.84 27.58 5.66
N ARG A 111 14.25 27.79 4.47
CA ARG A 111 14.86 28.55 3.37
C ARG A 111 15.09 30.01 3.75
N GLU A 112 14.13 30.65 4.42
CA GLU A 112 14.26 32.01 4.96
C GLU A 112 15.43 32.12 5.96
N ALA A 113 15.71 31.05 6.68
CA ALA A 113 16.85 30.95 7.61
C ALA A 113 18.19 30.57 6.93
N GLY A 114 18.21 30.44 5.60
CA GLY A 114 19.41 30.11 4.82
C GLY A 114 19.73 28.61 4.77
N VAL A 115 18.80 27.73 5.13
CA VAL A 115 18.96 26.27 5.00
C VAL A 115 18.54 25.86 3.58
N GLU A 116 19.37 25.08 2.92
CA GLU A 116 19.02 24.45 1.66
C GLU A 116 18.03 23.29 1.92
N VAL A 117 16.88 23.31 1.25
CA VAL A 117 15.81 22.30 1.39
C VAL A 117 15.52 21.69 0.03
N VAL A 118 15.86 20.41 -0.13
CA VAL A 118 15.72 19.64 -1.37
C VAL A 118 14.70 18.53 -1.16
N ALA A 119 13.66 18.48 -2.00
CA ALA A 119 12.74 17.33 -2.01
C ALA A 119 13.42 16.13 -2.66
N ASP A 120 13.42 14.98 -1.99
CA ASP A 120 14.04 13.74 -2.45
C ASP A 120 13.15 12.55 -2.07
N ALA A 121 12.13 12.30 -2.90
CA ALA A 121 11.19 11.20 -2.70
C ALA A 121 11.90 9.83 -2.70
N ASP A 122 12.92 9.65 -3.57
CA ASP A 122 13.60 8.38 -3.74
C ASP A 122 14.37 7.95 -2.49
N ALA A 123 14.99 8.91 -1.79
CA ALA A 123 15.74 8.63 -0.56
C ALA A 123 14.80 8.07 0.55
N PHE A 124 13.58 8.58 0.66
CA PHE A 124 12.60 8.11 1.64
C PHE A 124 11.90 6.83 1.19
N ALA A 125 11.54 6.72 -0.09
CA ALA A 125 10.99 5.49 -0.67
C ALA A 125 11.95 4.31 -0.47
N ALA A 126 13.24 4.48 -0.74
CA ALA A 126 14.26 3.44 -0.56
C ALA A 126 14.34 2.94 0.89
N ARG A 127 14.14 3.82 1.88
CA ARG A 127 14.13 3.44 3.30
C ARG A 127 12.90 2.59 3.64
N ARG A 128 11.72 2.97 3.15
CA ARG A 128 10.44 2.28 3.41
C ARG A 128 10.35 0.91 2.70
N ARG A 129 11.05 0.73 1.59
CA ARG A 129 11.13 -0.58 0.89
C ARG A 129 11.69 -1.68 1.79
N ALA A 130 12.67 -1.36 2.64
CA ALA A 130 13.24 -2.30 3.61
C ALA A 130 12.33 -2.41 4.85
N LYS A 131 11.34 -3.30 4.78
CA LYS A 131 10.37 -3.50 5.87
C LYS A 131 11.04 -4.00 7.15
N ARG A 132 10.71 -3.35 8.25
CA ARG A 132 11.14 -3.76 9.60
C ARG A 132 10.30 -4.92 10.11
N ALA A 133 10.78 -5.63 11.12
CA ALA A 133 10.07 -6.80 11.66
C ALA A 133 8.63 -6.47 12.13
N TRP A 134 8.42 -5.32 12.77
CA TRP A 134 7.12 -4.89 13.24
C TRP A 134 6.16 -4.55 12.09
N GLU A 135 6.69 -4.06 10.96
CA GLU A 135 5.91 -3.76 9.75
C GLU A 135 5.43 -5.07 9.10
N LEU A 136 6.34 -6.04 8.93
CA LEU A 136 5.97 -7.37 8.40
C LEU A 136 4.94 -8.07 9.29
N GLU A 137 5.06 -7.94 10.61
CA GLU A 137 4.06 -8.48 11.53
C GLU A 137 2.71 -7.75 11.39
N GLY A 138 2.73 -6.43 11.27
CA GLY A 138 1.52 -5.63 11.01
C GLY A 138 0.83 -6.01 9.69
N MET A 139 1.62 -6.28 8.64
CA MET A 139 1.10 -6.77 7.35
C MET A 139 0.49 -8.16 7.46
N ARG A 140 1.08 -9.09 8.26
CA ARG A 140 0.48 -10.40 8.50
C ARG A 140 -0.87 -10.30 9.20
N LEU A 141 -0.97 -9.45 10.22
CA LEU A 141 -2.23 -9.22 10.93
C LEU A 141 -3.30 -8.60 10.02
N ALA A 142 -2.90 -7.69 9.11
CA ALA A 142 -3.79 -7.16 8.08
C ALA A 142 -4.25 -8.26 7.11
N ALA A 143 -3.32 -9.16 6.70
CA ALA A 143 -3.61 -10.27 5.80
C ALA A 143 -4.59 -11.28 6.42
N ASP A 144 -4.40 -11.65 7.68
CA ASP A 144 -5.32 -12.54 8.41
C ASP A 144 -6.74 -11.93 8.46
N ALA A 145 -6.83 -10.61 8.72
CA ALA A 145 -8.11 -9.90 8.72
C ALA A 145 -8.74 -9.83 7.32
N ALA A 146 -7.96 -9.58 6.27
CA ALA A 146 -8.41 -9.57 4.88
C ALA A 146 -8.94 -10.93 4.46
N GLN A 147 -8.22 -12.01 4.76
CA GLN A 147 -8.66 -13.38 4.47
C GLN A 147 -9.97 -13.72 5.19
N ALA A 148 -10.11 -13.36 6.46
CA ALA A 148 -11.36 -13.56 7.19
C ALA A 148 -12.53 -12.80 6.55
N ALA A 149 -12.30 -11.57 6.08
CA ALA A 149 -13.31 -10.77 5.38
C ALA A 149 -13.67 -11.37 4.02
N LEU A 150 -12.67 -11.77 3.22
CA LEU A 150 -12.89 -12.42 1.91
C LEU A 150 -13.68 -13.73 2.07
N LEU A 151 -13.35 -14.56 3.06
CA LEU A 151 -14.12 -15.79 3.35
C LEU A 151 -15.56 -15.49 3.79
N ALA A 152 -15.79 -14.40 4.53
CA ALA A 152 -17.14 -13.98 4.87
C ALA A 152 -17.94 -13.55 3.64
N GLY A 153 -17.32 -12.82 2.70
CA GLY A 153 -17.90 -12.47 1.40
C GLY A 153 -18.21 -13.71 0.56
N ALA A 154 -17.24 -14.63 0.45
CA ALA A 154 -17.43 -15.91 -0.23
C ALA A 154 -18.59 -16.73 0.37
N GLY A 155 -18.74 -16.73 1.71
CA GLY A 155 -19.87 -17.38 2.38
C GLY A 155 -21.22 -16.84 1.91
N MET A 156 -21.34 -15.51 1.79
CA MET A 156 -22.58 -14.89 1.29
C MET A 156 -22.87 -15.26 -0.19
N LEU A 157 -21.83 -15.36 -1.03
CA LEU A 157 -21.97 -15.77 -2.43
C LEU A 157 -22.38 -17.25 -2.59
N ARG A 158 -22.07 -18.09 -1.61
CA ARG A 158 -22.43 -19.52 -1.60
C ARG A 158 -23.86 -19.77 -1.16
N ASP A 159 -24.32 -19.04 -0.14
CA ASP A 159 -25.54 -19.41 0.59
C ASP A 159 -26.80 -19.07 -0.24
N ASP A 160 -27.22 -17.84 -0.29
CA ASP A 160 -28.40 -17.41 -1.04
C ASP A 160 -28.17 -16.07 -1.71
N LEU A 161 -28.42 -16.02 -3.02
CA LEU A 161 -28.27 -14.80 -3.82
C LEU A 161 -29.54 -13.94 -3.84
N ASP A 162 -30.65 -14.41 -3.28
CA ASP A 162 -31.89 -13.62 -3.28
C ASP A 162 -31.73 -12.35 -2.45
N GLY A 163 -31.85 -11.21 -3.12
CA GLY A 163 -31.62 -9.89 -2.51
C GLY A 163 -30.20 -9.63 -2.05
N LEU A 164 -29.21 -10.45 -2.45
CA LEU A 164 -27.81 -10.17 -2.19
C LEU A 164 -27.30 -9.06 -3.11
N THR A 165 -26.59 -8.07 -2.54
CA THR A 165 -26.00 -6.95 -3.28
C THR A 165 -24.55 -6.73 -2.87
N CYS A 166 -23.80 -6.01 -3.71
CA CYS A 166 -22.42 -5.59 -3.41
C CYS A 166 -22.34 -4.87 -2.06
N GLU A 167 -23.32 -4.01 -1.75
CA GLU A 167 -23.36 -3.24 -0.51
C GLU A 167 -23.48 -4.16 0.72
N ARG A 168 -24.31 -5.19 0.66
CA ARG A 168 -24.48 -6.15 1.77
C ARG A 168 -23.21 -6.97 2.01
N ILE A 169 -22.52 -7.38 0.92
CA ILE A 169 -21.22 -8.05 1.05
C ILE A 169 -20.22 -7.12 1.71
N ARG A 170 -20.11 -5.87 1.24
CA ARG A 170 -19.20 -4.85 1.78
C ARG A 170 -19.46 -4.58 3.25
N GLU A 171 -20.71 -4.40 3.66
CA GLU A 171 -21.09 -4.23 5.07
C GLU A 171 -20.64 -5.41 5.94
N ARG A 172 -20.86 -6.64 5.46
CA ARG A 172 -20.43 -7.84 6.17
C ARG A 172 -18.92 -7.92 6.31
N MET A 173 -18.18 -7.68 5.22
CA MET A 173 -16.73 -7.70 5.22
C MET A 173 -16.14 -6.62 6.12
N THR A 174 -16.67 -5.40 6.09
CA THR A 174 -16.27 -4.30 7.00
C THR A 174 -16.42 -4.68 8.47
N ALA A 175 -17.54 -5.30 8.84
CA ALA A 175 -17.75 -5.76 10.22
C ALA A 175 -16.71 -6.83 10.63
N VAL A 176 -16.32 -7.72 9.71
CA VAL A 176 -15.30 -8.75 9.96
C VAL A 176 -13.92 -8.12 10.10
N LEU A 177 -13.55 -7.18 9.24
CA LEU A 177 -12.28 -6.45 9.35
C LEU A 177 -12.14 -5.78 10.72
N LEU A 178 -13.16 -5.03 11.15
CA LEU A 178 -13.18 -4.34 12.45
C LEU A 178 -13.05 -5.33 13.63
N ALA A 179 -13.72 -6.46 13.55
CA ALA A 179 -13.64 -7.51 14.57
C ALA A 179 -12.24 -8.15 14.67
N ASN A 180 -11.47 -8.10 13.58
CA ASN A 180 -10.09 -8.61 13.49
C ASN A 180 -9.01 -7.51 13.60
N GLY A 181 -9.38 -6.32 14.12
CA GLY A 181 -8.42 -5.24 14.39
C GLY A 181 -7.92 -4.49 13.14
N ALA A 182 -8.59 -4.67 12.01
CA ALA A 182 -8.28 -3.97 10.77
C ALA A 182 -9.44 -3.07 10.32
N GLU A 183 -9.17 -2.18 9.38
CA GLU A 183 -10.15 -1.31 8.74
C GLU A 183 -9.76 -1.10 7.27
N SER A 184 -10.73 -0.86 6.42
CA SER A 184 -10.51 -0.45 5.04
C SER A 184 -11.39 0.75 4.73
N GLU A 185 -10.85 1.72 4.02
CA GLU A 185 -11.63 2.87 3.53
C GLU A 185 -12.65 2.40 2.48
N GLU A 186 -12.23 1.47 1.64
CA GLU A 186 -13.03 0.91 0.57
C GLU A 186 -12.83 -0.62 0.45
N ILE A 187 -13.85 -1.32 -0.01
CA ILE A 187 -13.79 -2.69 -0.49
C ILE A 187 -14.47 -2.66 -1.84
N LEU A 188 -13.73 -2.92 -2.91
CA LEU A 188 -14.24 -2.85 -4.27
C LEU A 188 -14.89 -4.18 -4.65
N ILE A 189 -16.07 -4.14 -5.25
CA ILE A 189 -16.79 -5.35 -5.67
C ILE A 189 -17.29 -5.15 -7.09
N HIS A 190 -16.61 -5.77 -8.04
CA HIS A 190 -17.05 -5.78 -9.44
C HIS A 190 -17.85 -7.02 -9.72
N ALA A 191 -19.16 -6.87 -9.90
CA ALA A 191 -20.09 -7.97 -10.12
C ALA A 191 -20.78 -7.86 -11.48
N GLY A 192 -20.90 -8.99 -12.19
CA GLY A 192 -21.65 -9.05 -13.43
C GLY A 192 -20.79 -9.21 -14.69
N ALA A 193 -21.44 -9.05 -15.84
CA ALA A 193 -20.84 -9.26 -17.16
C ALA A 193 -20.06 -8.03 -17.69
N GLY A 194 -20.15 -6.89 -17.03
CA GLY A 194 -19.42 -5.67 -17.40
C GLY A 194 -17.94 -5.73 -17.08
N MET A 195 -17.18 -4.82 -17.68
CA MET A 195 -15.77 -4.61 -17.32
C MET A 195 -15.68 -3.75 -16.06
N ALA A 196 -14.65 -3.99 -15.24
CA ALA A 196 -14.29 -3.05 -14.19
C ALA A 196 -13.72 -1.75 -14.80
N SER A 197 -14.16 -0.61 -14.30
CA SER A 197 -13.66 0.70 -14.74
C SER A 197 -12.59 1.27 -13.77
N GLY A 198 -11.91 0.43 -13.01
CA GLY A 198 -10.91 0.82 -12.02
C GLY A 198 -11.46 0.79 -10.59
N HIS A 199 -11.32 1.89 -9.84
CA HIS A 199 -11.68 1.96 -8.41
C HIS A 199 -13.18 2.23 -8.17
N GLU A 200 -14.06 1.55 -8.88
CA GLU A 200 -15.49 1.63 -8.61
C GLU A 200 -15.88 0.74 -7.44
N LEU A 201 -16.62 1.29 -6.47
CA LEU A 201 -17.10 0.54 -5.31
C LEU A 201 -17.94 -0.68 -5.68
N GLY A 202 -18.65 -0.61 -6.81
CA GLY A 202 -19.65 -1.59 -7.23
C GLY A 202 -20.93 -1.51 -6.40
N PHE A 203 -22.07 -1.65 -7.08
CA PHE A 203 -23.39 -1.50 -6.48
C PHE A 203 -24.38 -2.47 -7.15
N GLY A 204 -25.46 -2.77 -6.43
CA GLY A 204 -26.58 -3.53 -6.97
C GLY A 204 -26.48 -5.04 -6.79
N PRO A 205 -27.37 -5.78 -7.43
CA PRO A 205 -27.57 -7.21 -7.18
C PRO A 205 -26.40 -8.06 -7.67
N ILE A 206 -26.17 -9.15 -6.96
CA ILE A 206 -25.26 -10.23 -7.39
C ILE A 206 -26.04 -11.18 -8.30
N GLU A 207 -25.49 -11.44 -9.47
CA GLU A 207 -26.08 -12.34 -10.46
C GLU A 207 -25.39 -13.71 -10.45
N ARG A 208 -26.21 -14.77 -10.59
CA ARG A 208 -25.73 -16.14 -10.68
C ARG A 208 -24.95 -16.34 -12.00
N ASP A 209 -23.91 -17.18 -11.95
CA ASP A 209 -23.07 -17.60 -13.07
C ASP A 209 -22.20 -16.48 -13.68
N LEU A 210 -22.19 -15.28 -13.06
CA LEU A 210 -21.33 -14.17 -13.45
C LEU A 210 -20.18 -13.94 -12.44
N PRO A 211 -19.03 -13.41 -12.89
CA PRO A 211 -17.91 -13.10 -12.00
C PRO A 211 -18.27 -12.03 -10.95
N VAL A 212 -17.79 -12.26 -9.75
CA VAL A 212 -17.78 -11.30 -8.65
C VAL A 212 -16.33 -11.19 -8.17
N GLN A 213 -15.66 -10.13 -8.58
CA GLN A 213 -14.32 -9.81 -8.07
C GLN A 213 -14.48 -8.95 -6.82
N ILE A 214 -13.75 -9.31 -5.78
CA ILE A 214 -13.70 -8.59 -4.52
C ILE A 214 -12.26 -8.23 -4.24
N ASP A 215 -12.00 -6.94 -4.10
CA ASP A 215 -10.71 -6.36 -3.81
C ASP A 215 -10.72 -5.72 -2.42
N CYS A 216 -9.77 -6.13 -1.58
CA CYS A 216 -9.76 -5.84 -0.16
C CYS A 216 -8.35 -5.46 0.30
N PHE A 217 -8.13 -4.18 0.57
CA PHE A 217 -6.87 -3.59 1.00
C PHE A 217 -6.95 -2.96 2.40
N PRO A 218 -7.16 -3.76 3.43
CA PRO A 218 -7.29 -3.25 4.79
C PRO A 218 -5.95 -2.84 5.38
N ARG A 219 -6.05 -1.94 6.36
CA ARG A 219 -4.97 -1.52 7.23
C ARG A 219 -5.16 -2.13 8.63
N HIS A 220 -4.13 -2.75 9.19
CA HIS A 220 -4.12 -3.12 10.60
C HIS A 220 -4.04 -1.87 11.48
N ARG A 221 -5.04 -1.65 12.34
CA ARG A 221 -5.25 -0.39 13.05
C ARG A 221 -4.10 0.02 13.98
N ALA A 222 -3.49 -0.93 14.66
CA ALA A 222 -2.42 -0.63 15.62
C ALA A 222 -1.07 -0.35 14.94
N SER A 223 -0.72 -1.09 13.88
CA SER A 223 0.54 -0.89 13.16
C SER A 223 0.45 0.18 12.07
N GLY A 224 -0.72 0.38 11.48
CA GLY A 224 -0.90 1.22 10.30
C GLY A 224 -0.52 0.53 8.99
N MET A 225 -0.12 -0.74 9.03
CA MET A 225 0.33 -1.48 7.86
C MET A 225 -0.85 -1.98 7.02
N TYR A 226 -0.74 -1.79 5.72
CA TYR A 226 -1.67 -2.31 4.72
C TYR A 226 -1.29 -3.70 4.23
N ILE A 227 -2.25 -4.37 3.65
CA ILE A 227 -2.14 -5.53 2.78
C ILE A 227 -3.07 -5.32 1.59
N ASP A 228 -2.81 -5.97 0.46
CA ASP A 228 -3.69 -5.94 -0.69
C ASP A 228 -3.93 -7.35 -1.20
N MET A 229 -5.21 -7.69 -1.41
CA MET A 229 -5.67 -9.02 -1.80
C MET A 229 -6.96 -8.96 -2.60
N SER A 230 -7.01 -9.66 -3.71
CA SER A 230 -8.24 -9.79 -4.49
C SER A 230 -8.54 -11.24 -4.86
N ARG A 231 -9.82 -11.56 -4.88
CA ARG A 231 -10.35 -12.83 -5.41
C ARG A 231 -11.52 -12.59 -6.35
N THR A 232 -11.58 -13.39 -7.38
CA THR A 232 -12.78 -13.50 -8.22
C THR A 232 -13.46 -14.83 -7.99
N TRP A 233 -14.76 -14.77 -7.71
CA TRP A 233 -15.60 -15.96 -7.58
C TRP A 233 -16.81 -15.87 -8.50
N VAL A 234 -17.31 -17.03 -8.92
CA VAL A 234 -18.56 -17.16 -9.67
C VAL A 234 -19.55 -17.95 -8.83
N PRO A 235 -20.63 -17.32 -8.34
CA PRO A 235 -21.70 -18.02 -7.64
C PRO A 235 -22.55 -18.83 -8.64
N GLY A 236 -22.28 -20.14 -8.73
CA GLY A 236 -22.89 -21.03 -9.71
C GLY A 236 -21.88 -21.64 -10.68
N THR A 237 -22.17 -21.59 -11.98
CA THR A 237 -21.35 -22.21 -13.03
C THR A 237 -20.66 -21.12 -13.87
N PRO A 238 -19.33 -20.97 -13.81
CA PRO A 238 -18.64 -20.01 -14.66
C PRO A 238 -18.82 -20.35 -16.15
N SER A 239 -18.96 -19.32 -16.98
CA SER A 239 -18.91 -19.49 -18.42
C SER A 239 -17.53 -20.01 -18.85
N ALA A 240 -17.46 -20.72 -20.00
CA ALA A 240 -16.19 -21.19 -20.53
C ALA A 240 -15.21 -20.04 -20.84
N ALA A 241 -15.72 -18.85 -21.13
CA ALA A 241 -14.89 -17.65 -21.33
C ALA A 241 -14.32 -17.14 -20.01
N ALA A 242 -15.14 -16.98 -18.97
CA ALA A 242 -14.69 -16.57 -17.64
C ALA A 242 -13.65 -17.53 -17.05
N GLN A 243 -13.88 -18.85 -17.22
CA GLN A 243 -12.94 -19.88 -16.78
C GLN A 243 -11.59 -19.74 -17.48
N ARG A 244 -11.55 -19.55 -18.81
CA ARG A 244 -10.30 -19.35 -19.55
C ARG A 244 -9.60 -18.06 -19.13
N HIS A 245 -10.32 -16.94 -19.00
CA HIS A 245 -9.71 -15.68 -18.58
C HIS A 245 -9.09 -15.81 -17.18
N TRP A 246 -9.77 -16.51 -16.26
CA TRP A 246 -9.23 -16.76 -14.94
C TRP A 246 -7.96 -17.65 -14.99
N GLU A 247 -7.94 -18.71 -15.78
CA GLU A 247 -6.78 -19.57 -15.98
C GLU A 247 -5.59 -18.79 -16.57
N ASP A 248 -5.85 -17.91 -17.54
CA ASP A 248 -4.83 -17.07 -18.17
C ASP A 248 -4.27 -16.02 -17.17
N CYS A 249 -5.12 -15.42 -16.34
CA CYS A 249 -4.67 -14.57 -15.21
C CYS A 249 -3.81 -15.37 -14.22
N MET A 250 -4.22 -16.58 -13.86
CA MET A 250 -3.48 -17.43 -12.94
C MET A 250 -2.10 -17.82 -13.48
N ASP A 251 -1.99 -18.05 -14.80
CA ASP A 251 -0.69 -18.35 -15.41
C ASP A 251 0.24 -17.12 -15.38
N ALA A 252 -0.29 -15.91 -15.68
CA ALA A 252 0.47 -14.67 -15.54
C ALA A 252 0.88 -14.41 -14.07
N TYR A 253 -0.04 -14.65 -13.12
CA TYR A 253 0.22 -14.54 -11.69
C TYR A 253 1.34 -15.46 -11.24
N ARG A 254 1.30 -16.75 -11.59
CA ARG A 254 2.32 -17.73 -11.21
C ARG A 254 3.71 -17.37 -11.74
N VAL A 255 3.79 -16.89 -12.98
CA VAL A 255 5.05 -16.42 -13.57
C VAL A 255 5.55 -15.20 -12.81
N ALA A 256 4.69 -14.22 -12.53
CA ALA A 256 5.06 -13.01 -11.81
C ALA A 256 5.56 -13.32 -10.39
N VAL A 257 4.85 -14.17 -9.63
CA VAL A 257 5.29 -14.59 -8.29
C VAL A 257 6.62 -15.34 -8.34
N ALA A 258 6.79 -16.28 -9.28
CA ALA A 258 8.04 -17.03 -9.40
C ALA A 258 9.24 -16.14 -9.77
N ASP A 259 9.00 -15.07 -10.50
CA ASP A 259 10.01 -14.12 -10.97
C ASP A 259 10.13 -12.85 -10.10
N ALA A 260 9.38 -12.74 -9.02
CA ALA A 260 9.50 -11.64 -8.05
C ALA A 260 10.81 -11.79 -7.24
N ARG A 261 11.96 -11.50 -7.90
CA ARG A 261 13.32 -11.67 -7.37
C ARG A 261 14.10 -10.36 -7.41
N PRO A 262 15.07 -10.18 -6.51
CA PRO A 262 15.93 -9.00 -6.52
C PRO A 262 16.61 -8.80 -7.89
N GLY A 263 16.62 -7.57 -8.37
CA GLY A 263 17.24 -7.19 -9.66
C GLY A 263 16.35 -7.40 -10.88
N VAL A 264 15.15 -7.97 -10.74
CA VAL A 264 14.17 -7.99 -11.84
C VAL A 264 13.61 -6.59 -12.02
N ASP A 265 13.72 -6.08 -13.24
CA ASP A 265 13.40 -4.69 -13.63
C ASP A 265 12.14 -4.57 -14.51
N ASP A 266 11.57 -5.68 -14.99
CA ASP A 266 10.34 -5.68 -15.81
C ASP A 266 9.45 -6.90 -15.50
N LEU A 267 8.94 -6.97 -14.28
CA LEU A 267 7.98 -8.02 -13.90
C LEU A 267 6.65 -7.86 -14.66
N TYR A 268 6.24 -6.59 -14.91
CA TYR A 268 5.06 -6.27 -15.70
C TYR A 268 5.15 -6.83 -17.12
N GLY A 269 6.29 -6.64 -17.80
CA GLY A 269 6.51 -7.16 -19.13
C GLY A 269 6.40 -8.69 -19.21
N ARG A 270 6.89 -9.40 -18.19
CA ARG A 270 6.77 -10.86 -18.11
C ARG A 270 5.33 -11.34 -18.01
N ALA A 271 4.50 -10.68 -17.20
CA ALA A 271 3.06 -10.97 -17.13
C ALA A 271 2.37 -10.65 -18.45
N CYS A 272 2.69 -9.52 -19.09
CA CYS A 272 2.18 -9.17 -20.40
C CYS A 272 2.56 -10.21 -21.47
N ASP A 273 3.78 -10.75 -21.47
CA ASP A 273 4.20 -11.79 -22.41
C ASP A 273 3.29 -13.03 -22.33
N VAL A 274 2.92 -13.45 -21.12
CA VAL A 274 2.00 -14.57 -20.89
C VAL A 274 0.63 -14.27 -21.49
N LEU A 275 0.06 -13.10 -21.16
CA LEU A 275 -1.28 -12.71 -21.59
C LEU A 275 -1.35 -12.46 -23.11
N GLU A 276 -0.35 -11.80 -23.69
CA GLU A 276 -0.26 -11.56 -25.14
C GLU A 276 -0.12 -12.86 -25.94
N ALA A 277 0.63 -13.84 -25.43
CA ALA A 277 0.73 -15.17 -26.03
C ALA A 277 -0.61 -15.93 -26.06
N ARG A 278 -1.56 -15.55 -25.16
CA ARG A 278 -2.94 -16.06 -25.10
C ARG A 278 -3.93 -15.23 -25.90
N GLY A 279 -3.45 -14.15 -26.57
CA GLY A 279 -4.25 -13.27 -27.43
C GLY A 279 -4.93 -12.12 -26.69
N HIS A 280 -4.57 -11.85 -25.44
CA HIS A 280 -5.13 -10.72 -24.69
C HIS A 280 -4.36 -9.43 -25.01
N PRO A 281 -5.03 -8.32 -25.34
CA PRO A 281 -4.38 -7.02 -25.45
C PRO A 281 -3.91 -6.55 -24.07
N THR A 282 -2.75 -5.87 -24.04
CA THR A 282 -2.16 -5.33 -22.80
C THR A 282 -1.80 -3.85 -22.97
N GLN A 283 -1.59 -3.14 -21.86
CA GLN A 283 -1.10 -1.76 -21.87
C GLN A 283 0.44 -1.63 -21.93
N ARG A 284 1.15 -2.71 -22.22
CA ARG A 284 2.62 -2.77 -22.15
C ARG A 284 3.33 -1.65 -22.90
N ARG A 285 2.79 -1.27 -24.05
CA ARG A 285 3.34 -0.18 -24.86
C ARG A 285 2.20 0.76 -25.26
N PRO A 286 2.26 2.02 -24.84
CA PRO A 286 1.47 3.02 -25.52
C PRO A 286 2.05 3.11 -26.93
N GLY A 287 1.31 2.65 -27.93
CA GLY A 287 1.57 3.02 -29.33
C GLY A 287 1.51 4.55 -29.46
N ASP A 288 1.91 5.08 -30.61
CA ASP A 288 1.74 6.49 -30.94
C ASP A 288 0.26 6.85 -30.84
N GLY A 289 -0.18 7.27 -29.63
CA GLY A 289 -1.57 7.59 -29.37
C GLY A 289 -2.15 6.99 -28.10
N LEU A 290 -1.37 6.59 -27.09
CA LEU A 290 -1.77 6.34 -25.67
C LEU A 290 -3.20 5.82 -25.45
N GLN A 291 -3.77 5.03 -26.36
CA GLN A 291 -5.11 4.48 -26.13
C GLN A 291 -5.01 3.27 -25.21
N LYS A 292 -5.66 3.39 -24.07
CA LYS A 292 -5.92 2.24 -23.18
C LYS A 292 -6.69 1.20 -23.99
N PRO A 293 -6.31 -0.09 -24.00
CA PRO A 293 -7.11 -1.10 -24.66
C PRO A 293 -8.50 -1.10 -24.02
N ASP A 294 -9.53 -1.33 -24.83
CA ASP A 294 -10.93 -1.39 -24.41
C ASP A 294 -11.30 -2.72 -23.73
N ARG A 295 -10.36 -3.65 -23.64
CA ARG A 295 -10.50 -4.99 -23.07
C ARG A 295 -9.13 -5.60 -22.76
N GLY A 296 -9.10 -6.74 -22.09
CA GLY A 296 -7.85 -7.45 -21.77
C GLY A 296 -7.20 -6.94 -20.50
N PHE A 297 -5.88 -6.89 -20.47
CA PHE A 297 -5.11 -6.41 -19.32
C PHE A 297 -4.94 -4.89 -19.38
N GLN A 298 -5.72 -4.17 -18.59
CA GLN A 298 -5.85 -2.71 -18.68
C GLN A 298 -5.16 -1.94 -17.56
N PHE A 299 -4.61 -2.63 -16.56
CA PHE A 299 -4.00 -2.04 -15.36
C PHE A 299 -2.50 -2.33 -15.29
N SER A 300 -1.83 -1.82 -14.27
CA SER A 300 -0.49 -2.27 -13.88
C SER A 300 -0.53 -3.72 -13.41
N LEU A 301 0.64 -4.34 -13.27
CA LEU A 301 0.73 -5.65 -12.63
C LEU A 301 0.65 -5.56 -11.11
N GLY A 302 0.88 -4.36 -10.57
CA GLY A 302 0.86 -4.15 -9.13
C GLY A 302 1.77 -3.02 -8.68
N HIS A 303 2.03 -3.02 -7.38
CA HIS A 303 2.73 -1.94 -6.67
C HIS A 303 3.32 -2.45 -5.35
N GLY A 304 4.20 -1.66 -4.75
CA GLY A 304 4.63 -1.86 -3.37
C GLY A 304 3.47 -1.62 -2.39
N VAL A 305 3.48 -2.34 -1.29
CA VAL A 305 2.50 -2.21 -0.20
C VAL A 305 3.24 -2.08 1.12
N GLY A 306 2.72 -1.26 2.01
CA GLY A 306 3.32 -1.06 3.32
C GLY A 306 2.53 -0.13 4.22
N LEU A 307 3.05 1.03 4.52
CA LEU A 307 2.35 2.09 5.25
C LEU A 307 1.37 2.87 4.37
N GLU A 308 1.42 2.64 3.07
CA GLU A 308 0.43 3.08 2.09
C GLU A 308 0.00 1.86 1.27
N VAL A 309 -1.21 1.91 0.71
CA VAL A 309 -1.67 0.87 -0.23
C VAL A 309 -0.74 0.83 -1.42
N HIS A 310 -0.45 2.01 -2.00
CA HIS A 310 0.46 2.18 -3.12
C HIS A 310 1.74 2.89 -2.67
N GLU A 311 2.85 2.17 -2.63
CA GLU A 311 4.18 2.72 -2.42
C GLU A 311 5.20 2.09 -3.40
N ALA A 312 6.45 2.50 -3.34
CA ALA A 312 7.51 1.86 -4.14
C ALA A 312 7.75 0.40 -3.68
N PRO A 313 8.06 -0.51 -4.64
CA PRO A 313 8.32 -0.31 -6.06
C PRO A 313 7.06 -0.31 -6.92
N SER A 314 7.08 0.37 -8.07
CA SER A 314 6.04 0.26 -9.10
C SER A 314 6.24 -1.00 -9.94
N LEU A 315 5.15 -1.74 -10.19
CA LEU A 315 5.10 -2.88 -11.11
C LEU A 315 4.28 -2.55 -12.37
N GLY A 316 4.34 -1.30 -12.81
CA GLY A 316 3.59 -0.82 -13.97
C GLY A 316 4.46 -0.63 -15.21
N ARG A 317 4.05 0.27 -16.10
CA ARG A 317 4.76 0.59 -17.36
C ARG A 317 6.12 1.28 -17.17
N ARG A 318 6.39 1.78 -15.99
CA ARG A 318 7.70 2.31 -15.56
C ARG A 318 8.05 1.58 -14.26
N PRO A 319 8.49 0.33 -14.38
CA PRO A 319 8.76 -0.49 -13.23
C PRO A 319 10.05 -0.04 -12.54
N ASP A 320 10.07 -0.18 -11.22
CA ASP A 320 11.29 -0.09 -10.44
C ASP A 320 11.95 -1.46 -10.38
N PRO A 321 13.29 -1.55 -10.40
CA PRO A 321 13.98 -2.80 -10.11
C PRO A 321 13.61 -3.30 -8.71
N LEU A 322 13.27 -4.58 -8.61
CA LEU A 322 12.94 -5.21 -7.34
C LEU A 322 14.18 -5.33 -6.44
N ALA A 323 14.00 -5.10 -5.14
CA ALA A 323 15.01 -5.32 -4.12
C ALA A 323 14.60 -6.49 -3.20
N ASP A 324 15.60 -7.13 -2.57
CA ASP A 324 15.34 -8.16 -1.57
C ASP A 324 14.57 -7.56 -0.37
N GLY A 325 13.48 -8.20 0.01
CA GLY A 325 12.63 -7.74 1.10
C GLY A 325 11.51 -6.77 0.71
N ASP A 326 11.44 -6.28 -0.54
CA ASP A 326 10.26 -5.54 -1.01
C ASP A 326 8.98 -6.33 -0.74
N THR A 327 7.90 -5.64 -0.39
CA THR A 327 6.56 -6.21 -0.33
C THR A 327 5.72 -5.63 -1.44
N VAL A 328 5.19 -6.49 -2.30
CA VAL A 328 4.47 -6.09 -3.53
C VAL A 328 3.16 -6.84 -3.68
N ALA A 329 2.10 -6.13 -4.03
CA ALA A 329 0.89 -6.71 -4.57
C ALA A 329 1.12 -7.11 -6.03
N ILE A 330 0.66 -8.30 -6.42
CA ILE A 330 0.73 -8.82 -7.79
C ILE A 330 -0.67 -9.16 -8.23
N GLU A 331 -1.23 -8.40 -9.20
CA GLU A 331 -2.66 -8.31 -9.51
C GLU A 331 -2.98 -8.42 -11.02
N PRO A 332 -2.55 -9.45 -11.76
CA PRO A 332 -2.96 -9.60 -13.14
C PRO A 332 -4.47 -9.74 -13.25
N SER A 333 -5.05 -9.05 -14.23
CA SER A 333 -6.50 -8.99 -14.43
C SER A 333 -6.88 -9.01 -15.90
N LEU A 334 -8.09 -9.50 -16.19
CA LEU A 334 -8.66 -9.49 -17.53
C LEU A 334 -10.12 -9.02 -17.48
N GLY A 335 -10.44 -7.98 -18.26
CA GLY A 335 -11.78 -7.44 -18.42
C GLY A 335 -12.30 -7.59 -19.84
N TYR A 336 -13.52 -8.09 -20.01
CA TYR A 336 -14.20 -8.24 -21.30
C TYR A 336 -15.70 -8.04 -21.16
N ASP A 337 -16.27 -7.13 -21.93
CA ASP A 337 -17.72 -6.96 -21.98
C ASP A 337 -18.44 -8.25 -22.36
N GLY A 338 -19.50 -8.57 -21.66
CA GLY A 338 -20.27 -9.81 -21.83
C GLY A 338 -19.68 -11.03 -21.13
N VAL A 339 -18.47 -10.92 -20.53
CA VAL A 339 -17.84 -11.99 -19.75
C VAL A 339 -17.65 -11.59 -18.31
N GLY A 340 -17.29 -10.33 -18.07
CA GLY A 340 -16.99 -9.75 -16.77
C GLY A 340 -15.52 -9.47 -16.56
N PHE A 341 -15.16 -9.19 -15.32
CA PHE A 341 -13.81 -8.89 -14.87
C PHE A 341 -13.30 -10.01 -13.95
N VAL A 342 -12.09 -10.48 -14.22
CA VAL A 342 -11.40 -11.44 -13.36
C VAL A 342 -10.05 -10.90 -12.95
N MET A 343 -9.71 -11.07 -11.68
CA MET A 343 -8.43 -10.67 -11.07
C MET A 343 -8.08 -11.67 -9.96
N VAL A 344 -6.81 -11.91 -9.80
CA VAL A 344 -6.24 -12.60 -8.65
C VAL A 344 -5.13 -11.74 -8.12
N GLU A 345 -5.08 -11.56 -6.81
CA GLU A 345 -4.08 -10.72 -6.19
C GLU A 345 -3.65 -11.25 -4.83
N GLU A 346 -2.36 -11.14 -4.58
CA GLU A 346 -1.75 -11.35 -3.27
C GLU A 346 -0.55 -10.43 -3.08
N THR A 347 -0.36 -9.99 -1.87
CA THR A 347 0.88 -9.35 -1.46
C THR A 347 1.94 -10.42 -1.14
N VAL A 348 3.10 -10.30 -1.79
CA VAL A 348 4.25 -11.17 -1.57
C VAL A 348 5.48 -10.38 -1.16
N GLN A 349 6.39 -11.01 -0.43
CA GLN A 349 7.72 -10.49 -0.18
C GLN A 349 8.69 -10.99 -1.25
N VAL A 350 9.42 -10.08 -1.87
CA VAL A 350 10.48 -10.38 -2.85
C VAL A 350 11.65 -11.07 -2.14
N THR A 351 12.06 -12.24 -2.65
CA THR A 351 13.20 -13.00 -2.14
C THR A 351 14.06 -13.55 -3.29
N PRO A 352 15.30 -13.97 -3.06
CA PRO A 352 16.10 -14.65 -4.07
C PRO A 352 15.45 -15.90 -4.68
N GLY A 353 14.51 -16.52 -3.97
CA GLY A 353 13.75 -17.69 -4.42
C GLY A 353 12.47 -17.38 -5.20
N GLY A 354 12.10 -16.12 -5.34
CA GLY A 354 10.81 -15.65 -5.88
C GLY A 354 9.96 -14.98 -4.80
N GLY A 355 8.73 -14.64 -5.14
CA GLY A 355 7.76 -14.07 -4.20
C GLY A 355 7.38 -15.05 -3.11
N ARG A 356 7.48 -14.63 -1.86
CA ARG A 356 7.09 -15.40 -0.67
C ARG A 356 5.84 -14.79 -0.06
N TYR A 357 4.80 -15.58 0.12
CA TYR A 357 3.59 -15.14 0.81
C TYR A 357 3.87 -14.77 2.26
N LEU A 358 3.21 -13.73 2.75
CA LEU A 358 3.30 -13.29 4.14
C LEU A 358 2.49 -14.19 5.08
N VAL A 359 1.38 -14.73 4.58
CA VAL A 359 0.52 -15.75 5.21
C VAL A 359 0.20 -16.81 4.17
N GLU A 360 -0.29 -17.98 4.57
CA GLU A 360 -0.75 -19.00 3.61
C GLU A 360 -1.93 -18.43 2.81
N PRO A 361 -1.87 -18.36 1.46
CA PRO A 361 -2.91 -17.73 0.67
C PRO A 361 -4.21 -18.55 0.69
N LEU A 362 -5.34 -17.86 0.58
CA LEU A 362 -6.62 -18.53 0.29
C LEU A 362 -6.54 -19.28 -1.04
N PRO A 363 -7.29 -20.41 -1.18
CA PRO A 363 -7.30 -21.15 -2.43
C PRO A 363 -7.58 -20.26 -3.65
N PHE A 364 -6.84 -20.53 -4.72
CA PHE A 364 -7.01 -19.85 -6.00
C PHE A 364 -8.02 -20.63 -6.84
N GLU A 365 -9.30 -20.40 -6.57
CA GLU A 365 -10.43 -21.08 -7.23
C GLU A 365 -11.42 -20.05 -7.76
N LEU A 366 -11.88 -20.22 -9.01
CA LEU A 366 -12.94 -19.37 -9.58
C LEU A 366 -14.31 -19.70 -9.02
N ARG A 367 -14.53 -20.90 -8.53
CA ARG A 367 -15.76 -21.29 -7.84
C ARG A 367 -15.73 -20.84 -6.39
N VAL A 368 -16.88 -20.49 -5.86
CA VAL A 368 -17.01 -20.13 -4.45
C VAL A 368 -16.54 -21.28 -3.56
N PRO A 369 -15.60 -21.06 -2.61
CA PRO A 369 -15.06 -22.10 -1.74
C PRO A 369 -16.13 -22.82 -0.92
N GLY A 370 -16.04 -24.17 -0.81
CA GLY A 370 -16.92 -25.00 0.01
C GLY A 370 -18.30 -25.26 -0.61
N GLY A 371 -18.42 -25.13 -1.94
CA GLY A 371 -19.57 -25.56 -2.74
C GLY A 371 -19.48 -27.04 -3.13
#